data_7b2cc228314a9445f92a643371ed2711
#
_entry.id   7b2cc228314a9445f92a643371ed2711
#
_cell.length_a   1.000
_cell.length_b   1.000
_cell.length_c   1.000
_cell.angle_alpha   90.00
_cell.angle_beta   90.00
_cell.angle_gamma   90.00
#
_symmetry.space_group_name_H-M   'P 1'
#
loop_
_entity.id
_entity.type
_entity.pdbx_description
1 polymer ?
#
loop_
_entity_poly.entity_id
_entity_poly.type
_entity_poly.pdbx_seq_one_letter_code
_entity_poly.pdbx_strand_id
1 'polypeptide(L)'
;QGIIPATLHFERPNAQIDLTNSPFYINTTCQPWQPESGIRRAGVTSLGMGGTNAHVVLEQAPAVDLQARAPVPAYSILPFSAKTDSALSSGLARFADFLQHESLPDRRDLAWTLSQGRKAFAHRAALVTRDLHAAGTLLQQAATAPFARGVAQTQLGLGLLFSGQGSQYQRMGHQLYQVWPAYADAFDRCATLLEREYQLDIRHELFRAEVSLAQGERLAQTCLTQPLLFSVEYALAQLWLSWGITPTVMIGHSLGEWVAATLAGVFSLEDALRLVARRAELMHQAPSGAMLMVALPEAQIRALITAPLAIAAVNAPDYSVIAGPTSEILAVSQRLTEQNIINKRLHTSHAFHSSMMQDAAQALRQAFENVRLNPPTLTIISTVTGAHVSADTLTTPDYWIEQMLMPVQF
;
A
#
# COMPACT_ATOMS: atom_id res chain seq x y z
N GLN A 1 -28.24 25.49 -7.35
CA GLN A 1 -29.67 25.14 -7.55
C GLN A 1 -30.31 25.88 -8.74
N GLY A 2 -29.72 26.97 -9.23
CA GLY A 2 -30.28 27.72 -10.38
C GLY A 2 -31.55 28.52 -10.07
N ILE A 3 -31.65 28.98 -8.85
CA ILE A 3 -32.80 29.74 -8.35
C ILE A 3 -32.32 31.04 -7.73
N ILE A 4 -33.03 32.12 -7.94
CA ILE A 4 -32.88 33.40 -7.20
C ILE A 4 -33.90 33.38 -6.06
N PRO A 5 -33.46 33.36 -4.78
CA PRO A 5 -34.36 33.35 -3.64
C PRO A 5 -35.08 34.72 -3.51
N ALA A 6 -36.22 34.68 -2.85
CA ALA A 6 -36.91 35.93 -2.51
C ALA A 6 -36.13 36.72 -1.44
N THR A 7 -36.19 38.04 -1.53
CA THR A 7 -35.71 38.95 -0.48
C THR A 7 -36.60 38.80 0.74
N LEU A 8 -36.04 38.28 1.85
CA LEU A 8 -36.79 38.06 3.09
C LEU A 8 -37.19 39.39 3.74
N HIS A 9 -38.39 39.42 4.34
CA HIS A 9 -38.91 40.56 5.12
C HIS A 9 -39.01 41.90 4.33
N PHE A 10 -39.07 41.82 2.99
CA PHE A 10 -39.28 42.99 2.16
C PHE A 10 -40.77 43.33 2.09
N GLU A 11 -41.15 44.50 2.54
CA GLU A 11 -42.52 45.03 2.48
C GLU A 11 -42.68 46.17 1.49
N ARG A 12 -41.74 47.15 1.54
CA ARG A 12 -41.75 48.33 0.65
C ARG A 12 -40.33 48.87 0.46
N PRO A 13 -39.99 49.43 -0.71
CA PRO A 13 -38.70 50.09 -0.93
C PRO A 13 -38.58 51.37 -0.10
N ASN A 14 -37.33 51.77 0.16
CA ASN A 14 -37.06 53.07 0.74
C ASN A 14 -37.56 54.16 -0.23
N ALA A 15 -38.33 55.17 0.25
CA ALA A 15 -38.90 56.24 -0.56
C ALA A 15 -37.82 57.04 -1.28
N GLN A 16 -36.58 57.05 -0.88
CA GLN A 16 -35.47 57.75 -1.52
C GLN A 16 -34.85 56.96 -2.69
N ILE A 17 -35.26 55.72 -2.93
CA ILE A 17 -34.76 54.90 -4.03
C ILE A 17 -35.79 54.77 -5.11
N ASP A 18 -35.52 55.45 -6.29
CA ASP A 18 -36.35 55.30 -7.47
C ASP A 18 -36.04 54.01 -8.22
N LEU A 19 -36.82 52.98 -7.95
CA LEU A 19 -36.76 51.73 -8.68
C LEU A 19 -37.52 51.72 -9.99
N THR A 20 -38.41 52.70 -10.19
CA THR A 20 -39.28 52.74 -11.37
C THR A 20 -38.49 53.12 -12.63
N ASN A 21 -37.50 54.01 -12.49
CA ASN A 21 -36.62 54.46 -13.59
C ASN A 21 -35.22 53.81 -13.50
N SER A 22 -35.10 52.66 -12.83
CA SER A 22 -33.86 51.98 -12.61
C SER A 22 -33.85 50.61 -13.32
N PRO A 23 -32.70 50.11 -13.78
CA PRO A 23 -32.58 48.74 -14.28
C PRO A 23 -32.65 47.67 -13.17
N PHE A 24 -32.80 48.10 -11.92
CA PHE A 24 -32.82 47.20 -10.76
C PHE A 24 -34.26 46.95 -10.28
N TYR A 25 -34.48 45.74 -9.79
CA TYR A 25 -35.72 45.39 -9.10
C TYR A 25 -35.40 44.57 -7.84
N ILE A 26 -36.31 44.54 -6.90
CA ILE A 26 -36.20 43.71 -5.72
C ILE A 26 -36.92 42.40 -6.00
N ASN A 27 -36.16 41.27 -5.91
CA ASN A 27 -36.73 39.96 -6.12
C ASN A 27 -37.57 39.54 -4.90
N THR A 28 -38.88 39.55 -5.02
CA THR A 28 -39.84 39.27 -3.92
C THR A 28 -40.36 37.84 -3.95
N THR A 29 -40.09 37.07 -5.01
CA THR A 29 -40.54 35.70 -5.19
C THR A 29 -39.38 34.80 -5.60
N CYS A 30 -39.43 33.52 -5.23
CA CYS A 30 -38.45 32.57 -5.68
C CYS A 30 -38.62 32.28 -7.18
N GLN A 31 -37.58 32.47 -7.98
CA GLN A 31 -37.67 32.32 -9.44
C GLN A 31 -36.46 31.63 -10.04
N PRO A 32 -36.61 30.96 -11.21
CA PRO A 32 -35.48 30.38 -11.93
C PRO A 32 -34.42 31.41 -12.31
N TRP A 33 -33.14 31.10 -12.11
CA TRP A 33 -32.05 31.96 -12.54
C TRP A 33 -31.58 31.55 -13.94
N GLN A 34 -32.15 32.21 -14.95
CA GLN A 34 -31.85 31.98 -16.36
C GLN A 34 -31.33 33.28 -17.00
N PRO A 35 -30.03 33.56 -16.93
CA PRO A 35 -29.46 34.74 -17.54
C PRO A 35 -29.40 34.63 -19.07
N GLU A 36 -29.60 35.73 -19.80
CA GLU A 36 -29.49 35.76 -21.26
C GLU A 36 -28.11 35.31 -21.76
N SER A 37 -27.05 35.60 -21.02
CA SER A 37 -25.67 35.16 -21.34
C SER A 37 -25.41 33.67 -21.15
N GLY A 38 -26.36 32.92 -20.59
CA GLY A 38 -26.18 31.52 -20.22
C GLY A 38 -25.31 31.28 -18.99
N ILE A 39 -24.56 32.30 -18.52
CA ILE A 39 -23.64 32.18 -17.37
C ILE A 39 -24.19 33.01 -16.20
N ARG A 40 -24.43 32.38 -15.06
CA ARG A 40 -24.91 33.03 -13.84
C ARG A 40 -23.77 33.78 -13.17
N ARG A 41 -24.04 35.11 -12.85
CA ARG A 41 -23.13 35.97 -12.10
C ARG A 41 -23.86 36.66 -10.99
N ALA A 42 -23.22 36.79 -9.82
CA ALA A 42 -23.76 37.50 -8.68
C ALA A 42 -22.71 38.39 -8.03
N GLY A 43 -23.11 39.55 -7.57
CA GLY A 43 -22.33 40.43 -6.69
C GLY A 43 -22.82 40.27 -5.25
N VAL A 44 -21.92 40.16 -4.32
CA VAL A 44 -22.20 40.16 -2.87
C VAL A 44 -21.46 41.34 -2.24
N THR A 45 -22.20 42.25 -1.65
CA THR A 45 -21.64 43.43 -0.99
C THR A 45 -21.92 43.34 0.51
N SER A 46 -20.91 43.56 1.31
CA SER A 46 -21.01 43.67 2.77
C SER A 46 -20.40 45.01 3.20
N LEU A 47 -21.19 45.83 3.88
CA LEU A 47 -20.77 47.14 4.37
C LEU A 47 -20.71 47.12 5.87
N GLY A 48 -19.52 47.38 6.44
CA GLY A 48 -19.29 47.42 7.89
C GLY A 48 -19.37 48.86 8.44
N MET A 49 -19.96 49.04 9.63
CA MET A 49 -20.08 50.34 10.26
C MET A 49 -18.75 51.04 10.59
N GLY A 50 -17.65 50.30 10.68
CA GLY A 50 -16.29 50.82 10.90
C GLY A 50 -15.52 51.16 9.62
N GLY A 51 -16.18 51.18 8.42
CA GLY A 51 -15.52 51.42 7.14
C GLY A 51 -14.89 50.20 6.49
N THR A 52 -15.06 49.02 7.05
CA THR A 52 -14.62 47.76 6.44
C THR A 52 -15.68 47.27 5.47
N ASN A 53 -15.45 47.51 4.18
CA ASN A 53 -16.36 47.12 3.13
C ASN A 53 -15.75 45.99 2.28
N ALA A 54 -16.58 45.05 1.85
CA ALA A 54 -16.18 43.97 0.95
C ALA A 54 -17.20 43.83 -0.18
N HIS A 55 -16.71 43.60 -1.39
CA HIS A 55 -17.52 43.23 -2.54
C HIS A 55 -16.88 42.04 -3.25
N VAL A 56 -17.68 41.02 -3.54
CA VAL A 56 -17.23 39.81 -4.22
C VAL A 56 -18.13 39.56 -5.43
N VAL A 57 -17.53 39.29 -6.56
CA VAL A 57 -18.24 38.84 -7.77
C VAL A 57 -18.09 37.32 -7.88
N LEU A 58 -19.21 36.64 -7.99
CA LEU A 58 -19.31 35.21 -8.16
C LEU A 58 -19.76 34.88 -9.58
N GLU A 59 -19.15 33.89 -10.18
CA GLU A 59 -19.53 33.37 -11.49
C GLU A 59 -19.79 31.87 -11.41
N GLN A 60 -20.75 31.41 -12.22
CA GLN A 60 -21.03 29.98 -12.34
C GLN A 60 -19.77 29.22 -12.77
N ALA A 61 -19.44 28.13 -12.07
CA ALA A 61 -18.34 27.28 -12.45
C ALA A 61 -18.51 26.71 -13.87
N PRO A 62 -17.42 26.54 -14.65
CA PRO A 62 -17.49 25.88 -15.94
C PRO A 62 -18.12 24.48 -15.83
N ALA A 63 -18.80 24.06 -16.88
CA ALA A 63 -19.32 22.69 -16.94
C ALA A 63 -18.15 21.71 -16.93
N VAL A 64 -18.23 20.70 -16.09
CA VAL A 64 -17.24 19.63 -16.03
C VAL A 64 -17.54 18.61 -17.13
N ASP A 65 -16.55 18.35 -18.00
CA ASP A 65 -16.64 17.25 -18.96
C ASP A 65 -16.53 15.89 -18.21
N LEU A 66 -17.66 15.23 -18.10
CA LEU A 66 -17.74 13.93 -17.43
C LEU A 66 -17.13 12.80 -18.26
N GLN A 67 -16.91 13.00 -19.57
CA GLN A 67 -16.34 11.97 -20.47
C GLN A 67 -14.81 11.90 -20.37
N ALA A 68 -14.16 12.99 -19.96
CA ALA A 68 -12.71 13.05 -19.76
C ALA A 68 -12.22 12.48 -18.42
N ARG A 69 -13.08 11.85 -17.64
CA ARG A 69 -12.70 11.29 -16.32
C ARG A 69 -11.86 10.02 -16.46
N ALA A 70 -10.77 9.95 -15.69
CA ALA A 70 -9.95 8.75 -15.58
C ALA A 70 -10.78 7.52 -15.13
N PRO A 71 -10.34 6.29 -15.43
CA PRO A 71 -11.00 5.07 -14.96
C PRO A 71 -11.26 5.10 -13.45
N VAL A 72 -12.41 4.60 -13.02
CA VAL A 72 -12.78 4.56 -11.60
C VAL A 72 -12.02 3.43 -10.92
N PRO A 73 -11.22 3.68 -9.86
CA PRO A 73 -10.69 2.62 -9.03
C PRO A 73 -11.82 1.73 -8.52
N ALA A 74 -11.57 0.43 -8.43
CA ALA A 74 -12.57 -0.53 -7.94
C ALA A 74 -13.06 -0.18 -6.52
N TYR A 75 -12.20 0.44 -5.72
CA TYR A 75 -12.48 0.88 -4.36
C TYR A 75 -12.21 2.37 -4.19
N SER A 76 -12.92 3.00 -3.26
CA SER A 76 -12.66 4.36 -2.79
C SER A 76 -12.51 4.39 -1.28
N ILE A 77 -11.66 5.28 -0.78
CA ILE A 77 -11.53 5.56 0.64
C ILE A 77 -12.45 6.75 0.96
N LEU A 78 -13.32 6.58 1.95
CA LEU A 78 -14.18 7.62 2.49
C LEU A 78 -13.63 8.05 3.85
N PRO A 79 -12.85 9.15 3.95
CA PRO A 79 -12.30 9.62 5.20
C PRO A 79 -13.31 10.51 5.94
N PHE A 80 -13.40 10.33 7.25
CA PHE A 80 -14.23 11.12 8.15
C PHE A 80 -13.38 11.69 9.28
N SER A 81 -13.74 12.87 9.78
CA SER A 81 -13.11 13.44 10.95
C SER A 81 -14.01 14.38 11.71
N ALA A 82 -13.75 14.52 13.03
CA ALA A 82 -14.43 15.48 13.89
C ALA A 82 -13.51 15.94 15.03
N LYS A 83 -13.94 17.02 15.71
CA LYS A 83 -13.20 17.56 16.87
C LYS A 83 -13.27 16.65 18.11
N THR A 84 -14.35 15.86 18.24
CA THR A 84 -14.56 14.92 19.35
C THR A 84 -15.03 13.58 18.83
N ASP A 85 -14.88 12.52 19.62
CA ASP A 85 -15.33 11.19 19.28
C ASP A 85 -16.87 11.10 19.14
N SER A 86 -17.60 11.81 20.00
CA SER A 86 -19.07 11.87 19.93
C SER A 86 -19.56 12.57 18.67
N ALA A 87 -18.89 13.67 18.27
CA ALA A 87 -19.20 14.36 17.02
C ALA A 87 -18.88 13.51 15.79
N LEU A 88 -17.78 12.70 15.83
CA LEU A 88 -17.46 11.75 14.79
C LEU A 88 -18.55 10.69 14.67
N SER A 89 -18.96 10.07 15.79
CA SER A 89 -20.04 9.07 15.83
C SER A 89 -21.36 9.60 15.27
N SER A 90 -21.76 10.80 15.67
CA SER A 90 -22.97 11.47 15.17
C SER A 90 -22.85 11.80 13.67
N GLY A 91 -21.64 12.17 13.22
CA GLY A 91 -21.34 12.43 11.81
C GLY A 91 -21.46 11.16 10.95
N LEU A 92 -20.91 10.04 11.43
CA LEU A 92 -20.99 8.75 10.76
C LEU A 92 -22.44 8.25 10.65
N ALA A 93 -23.23 8.39 11.73
CA ALA A 93 -24.65 8.00 11.72
C ALA A 93 -25.45 8.82 10.68
N ARG A 94 -25.30 10.14 10.66
CA ARG A 94 -25.96 11.00 9.65
C ARG A 94 -25.51 10.69 8.22
N PHE A 95 -24.25 10.33 8.07
CA PHE A 95 -23.72 9.97 6.75
C PHE A 95 -24.23 8.58 6.32
N ALA A 96 -24.39 7.65 7.25
CA ALA A 96 -25.04 6.36 6.99
C ALA A 96 -26.48 6.57 6.48
N ASP A 97 -27.26 7.43 7.12
CA ASP A 97 -28.62 7.77 6.68
C ASP A 97 -28.60 8.41 5.29
N PHE A 98 -27.68 9.34 5.02
CA PHE A 98 -27.51 9.94 3.69
C PHE A 98 -27.25 8.88 2.61
N LEU A 99 -26.44 7.85 2.90
CA LEU A 99 -26.11 6.79 1.94
C LEU A 99 -27.28 5.78 1.68
N GLN A 100 -28.41 5.90 2.40
CA GLN A 100 -29.60 5.12 2.14
C GLN A 100 -30.55 5.77 1.12
N HIS A 101 -30.29 7.02 0.69
CA HIS A 101 -31.12 7.69 -0.31
C HIS A 101 -30.96 7.05 -1.70
N GLU A 102 -32.02 7.05 -2.50
CA GLU A 102 -32.04 6.45 -3.83
C GLU A 102 -31.11 7.17 -4.84
N SER A 103 -30.91 8.48 -4.69
CA SER A 103 -30.05 9.30 -5.58
C SER A 103 -28.77 9.69 -4.87
N LEU A 104 -27.72 8.90 -5.05
CA LEU A 104 -26.39 9.19 -4.52
C LEU A 104 -25.49 9.86 -5.56
N PRO A 105 -24.56 10.74 -5.13
CA PRO A 105 -23.53 11.26 -6.02
C PRO A 105 -22.58 10.16 -6.50
N ASP A 106 -21.82 10.45 -7.55
CA ASP A 106 -20.72 9.55 -7.96
C ASP A 106 -19.76 9.31 -6.78
N ARG A 107 -19.37 8.05 -6.59
CA ARG A 107 -18.49 7.64 -5.48
C ARG A 107 -17.16 8.39 -5.47
N ARG A 108 -16.62 8.76 -6.65
CA ARG A 108 -15.37 9.54 -6.77
C ARG A 108 -15.56 10.96 -6.26
N ASP A 109 -16.67 11.62 -6.63
CA ASP A 109 -16.97 12.97 -6.21
C ASP A 109 -17.19 13.03 -4.70
N LEU A 110 -17.80 11.99 -4.15
CA LEU A 110 -17.99 11.85 -2.70
C LEU A 110 -16.65 11.66 -1.99
N ALA A 111 -15.82 10.74 -2.44
CA ALA A 111 -14.49 10.50 -1.88
C ALA A 111 -13.59 11.74 -1.98
N TRP A 112 -13.61 12.43 -3.12
CA TRP A 112 -12.91 13.70 -3.33
C TRP A 112 -13.39 14.78 -2.35
N THR A 113 -14.70 14.97 -2.23
CA THR A 113 -15.28 15.95 -1.32
C THR A 113 -14.89 15.69 0.13
N LEU A 114 -14.93 14.43 0.56
CA LEU A 114 -14.53 14.06 1.93
C LEU A 114 -13.04 14.26 2.18
N SER A 115 -12.18 13.98 1.20
CA SER A 115 -10.73 14.08 1.36
C SER A 115 -10.19 15.50 1.17
N GLN A 116 -10.70 16.26 0.19
CA GLN A 116 -10.20 17.60 -0.17
C GLN A 116 -11.11 18.74 0.28
N GLY A 117 -12.42 18.51 0.30
CA GLY A 117 -13.40 19.52 0.62
C GLY A 117 -13.75 19.64 2.11
N ARG A 118 -13.11 18.89 2.99
CA ARG A 118 -13.35 18.88 4.43
C ARG A 118 -12.06 19.06 5.22
N LYS A 119 -12.13 19.83 6.30
CA LYS A 119 -11.00 19.97 7.24
C LYS A 119 -10.79 18.67 7.98
N ALA A 120 -9.54 18.19 8.02
CA ALA A 120 -9.15 17.03 8.80
C ALA A 120 -8.96 17.42 10.28
N PHE A 121 -9.75 16.80 11.16
CA PHE A 121 -9.66 16.95 12.62
C PHE A 121 -8.95 15.75 13.27
N ALA A 122 -8.76 15.80 14.59
CA ALA A 122 -7.99 14.78 15.33
C ALA A 122 -8.70 13.41 15.38
N HIS A 123 -10.00 13.36 15.69
CA HIS A 123 -10.73 12.10 15.67
C HIS A 123 -11.08 11.72 14.24
N ARG A 124 -10.62 10.56 13.80
CA ARG A 124 -10.72 10.12 12.41
C ARG A 124 -11.31 8.74 12.27
N ALA A 125 -11.98 8.52 11.15
CA ALA A 125 -12.37 7.21 10.68
C ALA A 125 -12.17 7.13 9.16
N ALA A 126 -11.95 5.94 8.63
CA ALA A 126 -11.85 5.70 7.20
C ALA A 126 -12.55 4.39 6.84
N LEU A 127 -13.39 4.45 5.83
CA LEU A 127 -14.07 3.30 5.26
C LEU A 127 -13.61 3.07 3.83
N VAL A 128 -13.26 1.84 3.49
CA VAL A 128 -12.96 1.43 2.11
C VAL A 128 -14.19 0.76 1.53
N THR A 129 -14.67 1.25 0.38
CA THR A 129 -15.86 0.70 -0.26
C THR A 129 -15.79 0.74 -1.79
N ARG A 130 -16.49 -0.19 -2.42
CA ARG A 130 -16.84 -0.18 -3.85
C ARG A 130 -18.31 0.17 -4.09
N ASP A 131 -19.13 0.13 -3.05
CA ASP A 131 -20.57 0.34 -3.09
C ASP A 131 -21.00 1.28 -1.97
N LEU A 132 -21.70 2.37 -2.31
CA LEU A 132 -22.11 3.39 -1.35
C LEU A 132 -23.25 2.93 -0.45
N HIS A 133 -24.19 2.09 -0.95
CA HIS A 133 -25.27 1.56 -0.10
C HIS A 133 -24.73 0.56 0.91
N ALA A 134 -23.82 -0.33 0.48
CA ALA A 134 -23.12 -1.23 1.39
C ALA A 134 -22.31 -0.46 2.45
N ALA A 135 -21.68 0.66 2.07
CA ALA A 135 -20.99 1.55 2.99
C ALA A 135 -21.94 2.14 4.04
N GLY A 136 -23.15 2.54 3.65
CA GLY A 136 -24.19 3.01 4.57
C GLY A 136 -24.55 1.96 5.63
N THR A 137 -24.75 0.73 5.22
CA THR A 137 -25.04 -0.39 6.13
C THR A 137 -23.89 -0.64 7.13
N LEU A 138 -22.64 -0.63 6.63
CA LEU A 138 -21.46 -0.78 7.50
C LEU A 138 -21.33 0.36 8.52
N LEU A 139 -21.61 1.60 8.11
CA LEU A 139 -21.58 2.75 9.02
C LEU A 139 -22.69 2.73 10.07
N GLN A 140 -23.86 2.17 9.78
CA GLN A 140 -24.91 1.94 10.79
C GLN A 140 -24.48 0.94 11.87
N GLN A 141 -23.63 -0.02 11.49
CA GLN A 141 -23.04 -1.02 12.39
C GLN A 141 -21.70 -0.56 12.98
N ALA A 142 -21.44 0.73 13.04
CA ALA A 142 -20.12 1.32 13.34
C ALA A 142 -19.47 0.86 14.66
N ALA A 143 -20.25 0.37 15.64
CA ALA A 143 -19.71 -0.19 16.88
C ALA A 143 -19.04 -1.57 16.71
N THR A 144 -19.38 -2.31 15.65
CA THR A 144 -18.91 -3.69 15.40
C THR A 144 -18.27 -3.87 14.03
N ALA A 145 -18.41 -2.91 13.12
CA ALA A 145 -17.91 -3.00 11.77
C ALA A 145 -16.38 -2.80 11.69
N PRO A 146 -15.66 -3.56 10.86
CA PRO A 146 -14.21 -3.47 10.71
C PRO A 146 -13.83 -2.27 9.82
N PHE A 147 -13.83 -1.06 10.34
CA PHE A 147 -13.24 0.09 9.65
C PHE A 147 -12.27 0.84 10.57
N ALA A 148 -11.29 1.51 9.95
CA ALA A 148 -10.25 2.19 10.69
C ALA A 148 -10.83 3.39 11.46
N ARG A 149 -10.62 3.46 12.78
CA ARG A 149 -11.00 4.56 13.64
C ARG A 149 -9.92 4.82 14.67
N GLY A 150 -9.63 6.09 14.94
CA GLY A 150 -8.63 6.48 15.92
C GLY A 150 -8.46 7.98 16.04
N VAL A 151 -7.48 8.38 16.84
CA VAL A 151 -7.06 9.76 16.98
C VAL A 151 -5.78 9.96 16.19
N ALA A 152 -5.75 10.98 15.33
CA ALA A 152 -4.57 11.33 14.56
C ALA A 152 -3.42 11.70 15.49
N GLN A 153 -2.30 11.03 15.32
CA GLN A 153 -1.06 11.36 16.00
C GLN A 153 -0.20 12.21 15.08
N THR A 154 0.46 13.21 15.63
CA THR A 154 1.44 14.02 14.91
C THR A 154 2.81 13.33 14.99
N GLN A 155 3.53 13.29 13.88
CA GLN A 155 4.92 12.77 13.81
C GLN A 155 5.08 11.24 14.00
N LEU A 156 4.18 10.44 13.47
CA LEU A 156 4.46 9.02 13.32
C LEU A 156 5.41 8.81 12.15
N GLY A 157 6.55 8.14 12.43
CA GLY A 157 7.37 7.55 11.38
C GLY A 157 6.60 6.42 10.69
N LEU A 158 6.76 6.30 9.37
CA LEU A 158 6.20 5.20 8.61
C LEU A 158 7.28 4.16 8.33
N GLY A 159 7.02 2.90 8.67
CA GLY A 159 7.84 1.77 8.28
C GLY A 159 7.26 1.05 7.06
N LEU A 160 8.10 0.68 6.09
CA LEU A 160 7.72 -0.28 5.05
C LEU A 160 8.31 -1.64 5.39
N LEU A 161 7.45 -2.66 5.35
CA LEU A 161 7.81 -4.05 5.57
C LEU A 161 7.64 -4.82 4.25
N PHE A 162 8.73 -5.46 3.80
CA PHE A 162 8.74 -6.27 2.59
C PHE A 162 8.75 -7.74 2.93
N SER A 163 7.90 -8.49 2.27
CA SER A 163 7.77 -9.92 2.53
C SER A 163 8.90 -10.74 1.88
N GLY A 164 9.03 -11.99 2.29
CA GLY A 164 9.89 -12.98 1.65
C GLY A 164 9.12 -13.95 0.78
N GLN A 165 9.85 -14.91 0.20
CA GLN A 165 9.28 -16.00 -0.57
C GLN A 165 8.25 -16.79 0.26
N GLY A 166 7.09 -17.07 -0.37
CA GLY A 166 5.93 -17.69 0.26
C GLY A 166 4.69 -16.80 0.30
N SER A 167 4.85 -15.49 0.09
CA SER A 167 3.74 -14.51 0.05
C SER A 167 3.11 -14.36 -1.34
N GLN A 168 3.73 -14.89 -2.40
CA GLN A 168 3.24 -14.79 -3.77
C GLN A 168 1.94 -15.57 -3.98
N TYR A 169 1.07 -15.02 -4.81
CA TYR A 169 -0.15 -15.68 -5.25
C TYR A 169 -0.49 -15.29 -6.70
N GLN A 170 -1.29 -16.13 -7.34
CA GLN A 170 -1.71 -15.92 -8.73
C GLN A 170 -2.45 -14.59 -8.87
N ARG A 171 -2.11 -13.82 -9.91
CA ARG A 171 -2.65 -12.48 -10.21
C ARG A 171 -2.36 -11.41 -9.14
N MET A 172 -1.31 -11.61 -8.32
CA MET A 172 -0.85 -10.63 -7.35
C MET A 172 -0.56 -9.28 -8.02
N GLY A 173 -1.18 -8.21 -7.55
CA GLY A 173 -1.00 -6.87 -8.11
C GLY A 173 -1.71 -6.59 -9.44
N HIS A 174 -2.43 -7.55 -10.06
CA HIS A 174 -3.05 -7.38 -11.37
C HIS A 174 -4.00 -6.18 -11.46
N GLN A 175 -4.83 -5.94 -10.44
CA GLN A 175 -5.72 -4.78 -10.42
C GLN A 175 -4.95 -3.46 -10.30
N LEU A 176 -3.85 -3.45 -9.53
CA LEU A 176 -2.98 -2.28 -9.41
C LEU A 176 -2.32 -1.97 -10.76
N TYR A 177 -1.84 -3.00 -11.45
CA TYR A 177 -1.25 -2.89 -12.79
C TYR A 177 -2.22 -2.29 -13.82
N GLN A 178 -3.51 -2.66 -13.76
CA GLN A 178 -4.52 -2.14 -14.68
C GLN A 178 -4.95 -0.70 -14.40
N VAL A 179 -4.86 -0.25 -13.14
CA VAL A 179 -5.48 1.02 -12.71
C VAL A 179 -4.45 2.11 -12.43
N TRP A 180 -3.26 1.76 -11.97
CA TRP A 180 -2.28 2.73 -11.49
C TRP A 180 -1.02 2.77 -12.36
N PRO A 181 -0.84 3.82 -13.20
CA PRO A 181 0.33 3.95 -14.08
C PRO A 181 1.66 3.84 -13.33
N ALA A 182 1.79 4.47 -12.15
CA ALA A 182 3.02 4.41 -11.37
C ALA A 182 3.41 2.98 -10.96
N TYR A 183 2.42 2.11 -10.68
CA TYR A 183 2.66 0.69 -10.44
C TYR A 183 3.03 -0.04 -11.74
N ALA A 184 2.26 0.19 -12.81
CA ALA A 184 2.46 -0.49 -14.08
C ALA A 184 3.84 -0.17 -14.68
N ASP A 185 4.23 1.11 -14.71
CA ASP A 185 5.52 1.56 -15.24
C ASP A 185 6.70 0.96 -14.45
N ALA A 186 6.59 0.93 -13.11
CA ALA A 186 7.64 0.35 -12.27
C ALA A 186 7.73 -1.17 -12.46
N PHE A 187 6.60 -1.87 -12.53
CA PHE A 187 6.55 -3.31 -12.78
C PHE A 187 7.09 -3.65 -14.18
N ASP A 188 6.71 -2.88 -15.18
CA ASP A 188 7.14 -3.07 -16.58
C ASP A 188 8.65 -2.85 -16.78
N ARG A 189 9.24 -1.91 -16.05
CA ARG A 189 10.70 -1.76 -16.03
C ARG A 189 11.39 -3.04 -15.56
N CYS A 190 10.91 -3.63 -14.46
CA CYS A 190 11.42 -4.89 -13.94
C CYS A 190 11.20 -6.04 -14.95
N ALA A 191 9.97 -6.17 -15.45
CA ALA A 191 9.59 -7.25 -16.37
C ALA A 191 10.38 -7.21 -17.68
N THR A 192 10.59 -6.01 -18.25
CA THR A 192 11.34 -5.84 -19.50
C THR A 192 12.80 -6.23 -19.32
N LEU A 193 13.40 -5.91 -18.17
CA LEU A 193 14.79 -6.30 -17.90
C LEU A 193 14.91 -7.82 -17.73
N LEU A 194 14.01 -8.43 -16.97
CA LEU A 194 14.01 -9.88 -16.72
C LEU A 194 13.75 -10.67 -18.02
N GLU A 195 12.84 -10.20 -18.86
CA GLU A 195 12.56 -10.81 -20.16
C GLU A 195 13.78 -10.73 -21.10
N ARG A 196 14.42 -9.55 -21.18
CA ARG A 196 15.59 -9.32 -22.04
C ARG A 196 16.82 -10.13 -21.61
N GLU A 197 17.13 -10.18 -20.31
CA GLU A 197 18.39 -10.73 -19.81
C GLU A 197 18.28 -12.19 -19.33
N TYR A 198 17.08 -12.60 -18.90
CA TYR A 198 16.83 -13.93 -18.33
C TYR A 198 15.77 -14.74 -19.08
N GLN A 199 15.18 -14.20 -20.14
CA GLN A 199 14.06 -14.80 -20.88
C GLN A 199 12.88 -15.14 -19.96
N LEU A 200 12.69 -14.35 -18.92
CA LEU A 200 11.68 -14.52 -17.90
C LEU A 200 10.56 -13.49 -18.05
N ASP A 201 9.45 -13.88 -18.70
CA ASP A 201 8.26 -13.04 -18.82
C ASP A 201 7.38 -13.15 -17.56
N ILE A 202 7.68 -12.30 -16.57
CA ILE A 202 6.92 -12.28 -15.31
C ILE A 202 5.48 -11.75 -15.46
N ARG A 203 5.17 -10.97 -16.52
CA ARG A 203 3.80 -10.54 -16.84
C ARG A 203 2.94 -11.74 -17.18
N HIS A 204 3.42 -12.56 -18.10
CA HIS A 204 2.75 -13.79 -18.50
C HIS A 204 2.62 -14.76 -17.32
N GLU A 205 3.66 -14.94 -16.53
CA GLU A 205 3.63 -15.87 -15.40
C GLU A 205 2.65 -15.42 -14.30
N LEU A 206 2.55 -14.11 -14.04
CA LEU A 206 1.73 -13.60 -12.93
C LEU A 206 0.28 -13.30 -13.34
N PHE A 207 0.04 -12.79 -14.55
CA PHE A 207 -1.24 -12.22 -14.96
C PHE A 207 -2.07 -13.12 -15.87
N ARG A 208 -1.75 -14.41 -16.00
CA ARG A 208 -2.58 -15.39 -16.73
C ARG A 208 -4.04 -15.31 -16.29
N ALA A 209 -4.94 -15.47 -17.27
CA ALA A 209 -6.39 -15.41 -17.00
C ALA A 209 -6.86 -16.61 -16.16
N GLU A 210 -6.32 -17.79 -16.43
CA GLU A 210 -6.68 -19.02 -15.72
C GLU A 210 -5.85 -19.17 -14.44
N VAL A 211 -6.55 -19.38 -13.33
CA VAL A 211 -5.96 -19.72 -12.04
C VAL A 211 -5.96 -21.24 -11.89
N SER A 212 -4.81 -21.87 -11.75
CA SER A 212 -4.69 -23.32 -11.65
C SER A 212 -3.66 -23.74 -10.59
N LEU A 213 -3.77 -25.00 -10.11
CA LEU A 213 -2.79 -25.59 -9.18
C LEU A 213 -1.40 -25.63 -9.82
N ALA A 214 -1.31 -26.03 -11.10
CA ALA A 214 -0.05 -26.10 -11.81
C ALA A 214 0.66 -24.72 -11.92
N GLN A 215 -0.11 -23.65 -12.10
CA GLN A 215 0.45 -22.29 -12.03
C GLN A 215 0.90 -21.92 -10.63
N GLY A 216 0.16 -22.33 -9.59
CA GLY A 216 0.56 -22.12 -8.19
C GLY A 216 1.89 -22.82 -7.88
N GLU A 217 2.08 -24.06 -8.32
CA GLU A 217 3.34 -24.82 -8.20
C GLU A 217 4.48 -24.15 -8.98
N ARG A 218 4.21 -23.64 -10.18
CA ARG A 218 5.20 -22.89 -10.96
C ARG A 218 5.62 -21.60 -10.26
N LEU A 219 4.68 -20.82 -9.73
CA LEU A 219 4.96 -19.61 -8.95
C LEU A 219 5.71 -19.89 -7.64
N ALA A 220 5.73 -21.13 -7.16
CA ALA A 220 6.51 -21.55 -6.00
C ALA A 220 7.97 -21.91 -6.31
N GLN A 221 8.34 -21.99 -7.60
CA GLN A 221 9.73 -22.25 -8.01
C GLN A 221 10.61 -21.05 -7.69
N THR A 222 11.66 -21.26 -6.92
CA THR A 222 12.53 -20.20 -6.41
C THR A 222 13.09 -19.29 -7.49
N CYS A 223 13.49 -19.85 -8.63
CA CYS A 223 14.02 -19.09 -9.78
C CYS A 223 13.00 -18.11 -10.39
N LEU A 224 11.70 -18.38 -10.25
CA LEU A 224 10.63 -17.49 -10.68
C LEU A 224 10.14 -16.59 -9.54
N THR A 225 9.93 -17.16 -8.35
CA THR A 225 9.31 -16.46 -7.21
C THR A 225 10.08 -15.22 -6.81
N GLN A 226 11.41 -15.30 -6.68
CA GLN A 226 12.18 -14.18 -6.16
C GLN A 226 12.17 -12.96 -7.08
N PRO A 227 12.52 -13.04 -8.38
CA PRO A 227 12.47 -11.87 -9.25
C PRO A 227 11.05 -11.33 -9.44
N LEU A 228 10.04 -12.21 -9.44
CA LEU A 228 8.64 -11.81 -9.54
C LEU A 228 8.18 -11.04 -8.29
N LEU A 229 8.42 -11.58 -7.10
CA LEU A 229 8.02 -10.96 -5.85
C LEU A 229 8.76 -9.64 -5.61
N PHE A 230 10.07 -9.60 -5.88
CA PHE A 230 10.84 -8.36 -5.89
C PHE A 230 10.18 -7.29 -6.77
N SER A 231 9.79 -7.66 -8.00
CA SER A 231 9.17 -6.72 -8.96
C SER A 231 7.82 -6.19 -8.48
N VAL A 232 6.99 -7.05 -7.89
CA VAL A 232 5.68 -6.67 -7.31
C VAL A 232 5.87 -5.72 -6.12
N GLU A 233 6.78 -6.04 -5.20
CA GLU A 233 7.03 -5.24 -4.00
C GLU A 233 7.68 -3.90 -4.35
N TYR A 234 8.63 -3.88 -5.27
CA TYR A 234 9.23 -2.65 -5.79
C TYR A 234 8.17 -1.75 -6.45
N ALA A 235 7.33 -2.30 -7.32
CA ALA A 235 6.27 -1.55 -7.99
C ALA A 235 5.22 -1.01 -7.00
N LEU A 236 4.87 -1.80 -5.99
CA LEU A 236 3.95 -1.36 -4.93
C LEU A 236 4.56 -0.23 -4.10
N ALA A 237 5.83 -0.31 -3.75
CA ALA A 237 6.52 0.75 -3.05
C ALA A 237 6.60 2.04 -3.89
N GLN A 238 6.88 1.94 -5.19
CA GLN A 238 6.88 3.09 -6.10
C GLN A 238 5.49 3.75 -6.19
N LEU A 239 4.42 2.96 -6.15
CA LEU A 239 3.06 3.50 -6.08
C LEU A 239 2.85 4.31 -4.78
N TRP A 240 3.24 3.79 -3.62
CA TRP A 240 3.15 4.52 -2.35
C TRP A 240 3.97 5.80 -2.36
N LEU A 241 5.20 5.75 -2.88
CA LEU A 241 6.07 6.93 -3.03
C LEU A 241 5.46 7.97 -3.97
N SER A 242 4.79 7.55 -5.06
CA SER A 242 4.09 8.45 -5.99
C SER A 242 2.93 9.21 -5.33
N TRP A 243 2.37 8.68 -4.26
CA TRP A 243 1.35 9.35 -3.45
C TRP A 243 1.92 10.23 -2.34
N GLY A 244 3.25 10.41 -2.31
CA GLY A 244 3.95 11.23 -1.31
C GLY A 244 4.16 10.54 0.04
N ILE A 245 3.98 9.20 0.10
CA ILE A 245 4.27 8.41 1.30
C ILE A 245 5.77 8.15 1.35
N THR A 246 6.45 8.77 2.31
CA THR A 246 7.90 8.60 2.49
C THR A 246 8.17 7.77 3.75
N PRO A 247 8.79 6.59 3.64
CA PRO A 247 9.14 5.79 4.81
C PRO A 247 10.30 6.41 5.58
N THR A 248 10.29 6.27 6.90
CA THR A 248 11.42 6.63 7.77
C THR A 248 12.34 5.44 8.03
N VAL A 249 11.80 4.22 7.92
CA VAL A 249 12.53 2.97 8.12
C VAL A 249 11.96 1.87 7.23
N MET A 250 12.81 0.98 6.81
CA MET A 250 12.42 -0.20 6.03
C MET A 250 13.02 -1.46 6.64
N ILE A 251 12.26 -2.55 6.56
CA ILE A 251 12.69 -3.90 6.91
C ILE A 251 12.15 -4.88 5.88
N GLY A 252 12.94 -5.88 5.52
CA GLY A 252 12.52 -6.86 4.54
C GLY A 252 12.87 -8.27 4.97
N HIS A 253 11.92 -9.20 4.95
CA HIS A 253 12.16 -10.61 5.25
C HIS A 253 12.96 -11.27 4.11
N SER A 254 14.20 -11.65 4.34
CA SER A 254 15.07 -12.32 3.35
C SER A 254 15.12 -11.55 2.02
N LEU A 255 14.38 -11.97 0.99
CA LEU A 255 14.28 -11.28 -0.31
C LEU A 255 13.83 -9.82 -0.17
N GLY A 256 12.89 -9.55 0.72
CA GLY A 256 12.37 -8.20 0.93
C GLY A 256 13.42 -7.18 1.35
N GLU A 257 14.53 -7.60 1.95
CA GLU A 257 15.65 -6.72 2.28
C GLU A 257 16.36 -6.17 1.03
N TRP A 258 16.37 -6.95 -0.06
CA TRP A 258 16.89 -6.51 -1.36
C TRP A 258 15.99 -5.43 -1.98
N VAL A 259 14.68 -5.53 -1.79
CA VAL A 259 13.73 -4.47 -2.19
C VAL A 259 13.98 -3.20 -1.38
N ALA A 260 14.08 -3.32 -0.06
CA ALA A 260 14.37 -2.19 0.84
C ALA A 260 15.68 -1.51 0.45
N ALA A 261 16.75 -2.27 0.21
CA ALA A 261 18.05 -1.74 -0.19
C ALA A 261 18.02 -1.04 -1.56
N THR A 262 17.26 -1.57 -2.52
CA THR A 262 17.08 -0.92 -3.82
C THR A 262 16.35 0.40 -3.69
N LEU A 263 15.29 0.47 -2.90
CA LEU A 263 14.55 1.72 -2.62
C LEU A 263 15.39 2.73 -1.85
N ALA A 264 16.28 2.26 -0.98
CA ALA A 264 17.25 3.12 -0.28
C ALA A 264 18.42 3.57 -1.15
N GLY A 265 18.54 3.07 -2.38
CA GLY A 265 19.59 3.45 -3.32
C GLY A 265 20.91 2.71 -3.15
N VAL A 266 20.95 1.62 -2.35
CA VAL A 266 22.15 0.76 -2.23
C VAL A 266 22.48 0.13 -3.58
N PHE A 267 21.47 -0.37 -4.28
CA PHE A 267 21.58 -0.89 -5.64
C PHE A 267 20.88 0.02 -6.65
N SER A 268 21.34 0.01 -7.89
CA SER A 268 20.47 0.37 -9.02
C SER A 268 19.38 -0.68 -9.18
N LEU A 269 18.23 -0.33 -9.77
CA LEU A 269 17.16 -1.31 -10.03
C LEU A 269 17.67 -2.47 -10.90
N GLU A 270 18.45 -2.12 -11.91
CA GLU A 270 19.02 -3.06 -12.87
C GLU A 270 19.96 -4.06 -12.19
N ASP A 271 20.87 -3.58 -11.34
CA ASP A 271 21.81 -4.45 -10.61
C ASP A 271 21.09 -5.31 -9.57
N ALA A 272 20.12 -4.73 -8.85
CA ALA A 272 19.31 -5.48 -7.90
C ALA A 272 18.57 -6.65 -8.56
N LEU A 273 17.92 -6.42 -9.71
CA LEU A 273 17.20 -7.46 -10.44
C LEU A 273 18.14 -8.55 -10.98
N ARG A 274 19.32 -8.18 -11.49
CA ARG A 274 20.34 -9.14 -11.93
C ARG A 274 20.80 -10.02 -10.77
N LEU A 275 21.14 -9.39 -9.64
CA LEU A 275 21.59 -10.11 -8.45
C LEU A 275 20.47 -11.01 -7.88
N VAL A 276 19.23 -10.53 -7.81
CA VAL A 276 18.07 -11.31 -7.33
C VAL A 276 17.77 -12.48 -8.26
N ALA A 277 17.79 -12.28 -9.56
CA ALA A 277 17.61 -13.35 -10.54
C ALA A 277 18.72 -14.40 -10.43
N ARG A 278 19.97 -13.95 -10.34
CA ARG A 278 21.11 -14.87 -10.15
C ARG A 278 21.07 -15.61 -8.82
N ARG A 279 20.72 -14.92 -7.73
CA ARG A 279 20.46 -15.51 -6.42
C ARG A 279 19.41 -16.62 -6.51
N ALA A 280 18.30 -16.33 -7.17
CA ALA A 280 17.18 -17.24 -7.34
C ALA A 280 17.57 -18.52 -8.12
N GLU A 281 18.34 -18.37 -9.21
CA GLU A 281 18.87 -19.49 -9.99
C GLU A 281 19.79 -20.36 -9.16
N LEU A 282 20.78 -19.78 -8.47
CA LEU A 282 21.74 -20.49 -7.65
C LEU A 282 21.06 -21.24 -6.50
N MET A 283 20.12 -20.61 -5.83
CA MET A 283 19.33 -21.25 -4.77
C MET A 283 18.43 -22.38 -5.31
N HIS A 284 17.91 -22.25 -6.52
CA HIS A 284 17.11 -23.29 -7.17
C HIS A 284 17.94 -24.51 -7.59
N GLN A 285 19.21 -24.32 -7.89
CA GLN A 285 20.17 -25.39 -8.22
C GLN A 285 20.79 -26.06 -6.99
N ALA A 286 20.61 -25.47 -5.81
CA ALA A 286 21.12 -26.04 -4.57
C ALA A 286 20.47 -27.39 -4.22
N PRO A 287 21.08 -28.23 -3.38
CA PRO A 287 20.47 -29.48 -2.95
C PRO A 287 19.08 -29.27 -2.35
N SER A 288 18.14 -30.17 -2.69
CA SER A 288 16.79 -30.14 -2.14
C SER A 288 16.79 -30.33 -0.62
N GLY A 289 15.88 -29.64 0.05
CA GLY A 289 15.72 -29.67 1.50
C GLY A 289 14.32 -29.29 1.91
N ALA A 290 14.11 -29.10 3.19
CA ALA A 290 12.82 -28.72 3.74
C ALA A 290 12.96 -27.66 4.84
N MET A 291 11.86 -26.97 5.11
CA MET A 291 11.74 -26.02 6.20
C MET A 291 10.51 -26.35 7.05
N LEU A 292 10.62 -26.16 8.35
CA LEU A 292 9.58 -26.43 9.33
C LEU A 292 9.37 -25.21 10.22
N MET A 293 8.18 -24.68 10.22
CA MET A 293 7.73 -23.73 11.22
C MET A 293 7.50 -24.45 12.55
N VAL A 294 7.94 -23.85 13.64
CA VAL A 294 7.82 -24.39 14.99
C VAL A 294 7.39 -23.26 15.93
N ALA A 295 6.34 -23.51 16.71
CA ALA A 295 5.86 -22.58 17.73
C ALA A 295 6.66 -22.72 19.04
N LEU A 296 7.93 -22.36 18.97
CA LEU A 296 8.88 -22.35 20.10
C LEU A 296 9.83 -21.16 19.98
N PRO A 297 10.29 -20.61 21.13
CA PRO A 297 11.37 -19.63 21.16
C PRO A 297 12.69 -20.18 20.61
N GLU A 298 13.49 -19.29 20.03
CA GLU A 298 14.78 -19.61 19.45
C GLU A 298 15.68 -20.43 20.37
N ALA A 299 15.77 -20.06 21.66
CA ALA A 299 16.62 -20.76 22.63
C ALA A 299 16.23 -22.24 22.81
N GLN A 300 14.93 -22.56 22.77
CA GLN A 300 14.45 -23.92 22.86
C GLN A 300 14.75 -24.71 21.56
N ILE A 301 14.60 -24.04 20.41
CA ILE A 301 14.95 -24.65 19.12
C ILE A 301 16.45 -24.99 19.09
N ARG A 302 17.33 -24.08 19.52
CA ARG A 302 18.78 -24.31 19.57
C ARG A 302 19.17 -25.54 20.43
N ALA A 303 18.41 -25.79 21.48
CA ALA A 303 18.63 -27.00 22.31
C ALA A 303 18.10 -28.30 21.68
N LEU A 304 17.17 -28.20 20.73
CA LEU A 304 16.51 -29.33 20.09
C LEU A 304 17.20 -29.82 18.82
N ILE A 305 17.91 -28.96 18.12
CA ILE A 305 18.50 -29.28 16.82
C ILE A 305 20.02 -29.25 16.87
N THR A 306 20.61 -30.10 16.02
CA THR A 306 22.06 -30.17 15.77
C THR A 306 22.30 -30.17 14.26
N ALA A 307 23.53 -29.91 13.84
CA ALA A 307 23.91 -30.07 12.45
C ALA A 307 23.44 -31.42 11.89
N PRO A 308 22.91 -31.48 10.67
CA PRO A 308 22.88 -30.44 9.63
C PRO A 308 21.65 -29.50 9.66
N LEU A 309 20.85 -29.52 10.72
CA LEU A 309 19.72 -28.62 10.89
C LEU A 309 20.19 -27.22 11.33
N ALA A 310 19.52 -26.19 10.85
CA ALA A 310 19.77 -24.80 11.21
C ALA A 310 18.47 -24.05 11.52
N ILE A 311 18.55 -23.00 12.34
CA ILE A 311 17.48 -22.02 12.43
C ILE A 311 17.56 -21.15 11.18
N ALA A 312 16.48 -21.09 10.41
CA ALA A 312 16.38 -20.31 9.19
C ALA A 312 15.76 -18.94 9.42
N ALA A 313 14.83 -18.82 10.38
CA ALA A 313 14.21 -17.57 10.75
C ALA A 313 13.70 -17.56 12.19
N VAL A 314 13.74 -16.39 12.81
CA VAL A 314 13.07 -16.05 14.06
C VAL A 314 12.06 -14.95 13.72
N ASN A 315 10.79 -15.34 13.57
CA ASN A 315 9.73 -14.44 13.08
C ASN A 315 8.94 -13.77 14.23
N ALA A 316 9.01 -14.35 15.43
CA ALA A 316 8.44 -13.81 16.65
C ALA A 316 9.12 -14.47 17.85
N PRO A 317 8.93 -13.95 19.09
CA PRO A 317 9.54 -14.53 20.29
C PRO A 317 9.27 -16.02 20.50
N ASP A 318 8.14 -16.54 20.03
CA ASP A 318 7.69 -17.92 20.14
C ASP A 318 7.43 -18.60 18.79
N TYR A 319 8.02 -18.05 17.72
CA TYR A 319 7.76 -18.53 16.36
C TYR A 319 9.05 -18.52 15.53
N SER A 320 9.59 -19.68 15.30
CA SER A 320 10.83 -19.87 14.55
C SER A 320 10.67 -20.85 13.40
N VAL A 321 11.61 -20.82 12.46
CA VAL A 321 11.67 -21.75 11.32
C VAL A 321 13.02 -22.46 11.34
N ILE A 322 12.99 -23.77 11.21
CA ILE A 322 14.19 -24.59 11.02
C ILE A 322 14.29 -25.09 9.58
N ALA A 323 15.51 -25.26 9.09
CA ALA A 323 15.79 -25.73 7.75
C ALA A 323 16.89 -26.82 7.76
N GLY A 324 16.83 -27.73 6.79
CA GLY A 324 17.81 -28.78 6.63
C GLY A 324 17.39 -29.87 5.66
N PRO A 325 18.09 -31.02 5.66
CA PRO A 325 17.71 -32.19 4.87
C PRO A 325 16.30 -32.66 5.19
N THR A 326 15.55 -33.04 4.16
CA THR A 326 14.12 -33.39 4.30
C THR A 326 13.88 -34.52 5.33
N SER A 327 14.73 -35.52 5.37
CA SER A 327 14.63 -36.64 6.35
C SER A 327 14.72 -36.12 7.80
N GLU A 328 15.67 -35.26 8.07
CA GLU A 328 15.90 -34.69 9.40
C GLU A 328 14.73 -33.78 9.84
N ILE A 329 14.24 -32.97 8.92
CA ILE A 329 13.06 -32.09 9.15
C ILE A 329 11.82 -32.94 9.48
N LEU A 330 11.60 -34.06 8.78
CA LEU A 330 10.48 -34.97 9.05
C LEU A 330 10.61 -35.63 10.41
N ALA A 331 11.80 -36.07 10.77
CA ALA A 331 12.05 -36.70 12.08
C ALA A 331 11.81 -35.68 13.23
N VAL A 332 12.23 -34.42 13.08
CA VAL A 332 11.98 -33.38 14.07
C VAL A 332 10.48 -33.05 14.14
N SER A 333 9.82 -32.93 12.99
CA SER A 333 8.37 -32.64 12.94
C SER A 333 7.57 -33.72 13.68
N GLN A 334 7.91 -34.99 13.50
CA GLN A 334 7.27 -36.10 14.21
C GLN A 334 7.48 -35.98 15.73
N ARG A 335 8.71 -35.77 16.19
CA ARG A 335 9.02 -35.64 17.64
C ARG A 335 8.27 -34.49 18.27
N LEU A 336 8.20 -33.32 17.57
CA LEU A 336 7.46 -32.15 18.06
C LEU A 336 5.96 -32.44 18.15
N THR A 337 5.41 -33.14 17.17
CA THR A 337 3.99 -33.56 17.18
C THR A 337 3.69 -34.51 18.35
N GLU A 338 4.55 -35.45 18.63
CA GLU A 338 4.44 -36.39 19.80
C GLU A 338 4.50 -35.64 21.13
N GLN A 339 5.19 -34.50 21.17
CA GLN A 339 5.26 -33.59 22.32
C GLN A 339 4.14 -32.54 22.36
N ASN A 340 3.15 -32.59 21.45
CA ASN A 340 2.08 -31.62 21.27
C ASN A 340 2.58 -30.19 20.98
N ILE A 341 3.74 -30.04 20.37
CA ILE A 341 4.28 -28.75 19.94
C ILE A 341 3.79 -28.47 18.52
N ILE A 342 3.15 -27.30 18.34
CA ILE A 342 2.63 -26.87 17.04
C ILE A 342 3.80 -26.70 16.06
N ASN A 343 3.74 -27.42 14.96
CA ASN A 343 4.70 -27.30 13.89
C ASN A 343 4.03 -27.52 12.54
N LYS A 344 4.59 -26.94 11.48
CA LYS A 344 4.04 -27.05 10.13
C LYS A 344 5.16 -26.99 9.09
N ARG A 345 5.24 -28.00 8.22
CA ARG A 345 6.14 -27.96 7.08
C ARG A 345 5.73 -26.84 6.12
N LEU A 346 6.73 -26.05 5.68
CA LEU A 346 6.54 -25.01 4.70
C LEU A 346 6.60 -25.57 3.27
N HIS A 347 5.87 -24.94 2.35
CA HIS A 347 5.89 -25.27 0.93
C HIS A 347 7.15 -24.71 0.27
N THR A 348 8.29 -25.33 0.57
CA THR A 348 9.59 -24.99 -0.03
C THR A 348 10.26 -26.27 -0.53
N SER A 349 11.08 -26.13 -1.57
CA SER A 349 11.88 -27.21 -2.15
C SER A 349 13.30 -27.28 -1.60
N HIS A 350 13.73 -26.25 -0.87
CA HIS A 350 15.10 -26.07 -0.40
C HIS A 350 15.14 -25.63 1.06
N ALA A 351 16.29 -25.87 1.70
CA ALA A 351 16.57 -25.46 3.07
C ALA A 351 17.25 -24.07 3.08
N PHE A 352 16.47 -23.01 2.85
CA PHE A 352 16.99 -21.66 2.84
C PHE A 352 17.56 -21.25 4.21
N HIS A 353 18.51 -20.31 4.22
CA HIS A 353 19.16 -19.81 5.43
C HIS A 353 19.81 -20.92 6.26
N SER A 354 20.51 -21.84 5.58
CA SER A 354 21.25 -22.95 6.18
C SER A 354 22.56 -23.19 5.43
N SER A 355 23.40 -24.08 5.97
CA SER A 355 24.64 -24.48 5.32
C SER A 355 24.43 -25.14 3.95
N MET A 356 23.23 -25.63 3.64
CA MET A 356 22.89 -26.18 2.32
C MET A 356 22.89 -25.13 1.21
N MET A 357 22.92 -23.84 1.55
CA MET A 357 23.03 -22.72 0.61
C MET A 357 24.47 -22.22 0.40
N GLN A 358 25.49 -22.85 1.02
CA GLN A 358 26.86 -22.38 1.04
C GLN A 358 27.47 -22.21 -0.36
N ASP A 359 27.31 -23.23 -1.23
CA ASP A 359 27.85 -23.20 -2.60
C ASP A 359 27.15 -22.12 -3.45
N ALA A 360 25.82 -21.99 -3.28
CA ALA A 360 25.05 -20.95 -3.94
C ALA A 360 25.47 -19.55 -3.50
N ALA A 361 25.71 -19.34 -2.21
CA ALA A 361 26.17 -18.08 -1.65
C ALA A 361 27.57 -17.71 -2.18
N GLN A 362 28.50 -18.69 -2.22
CA GLN A 362 29.83 -18.46 -2.77
C GLN A 362 29.80 -18.15 -4.27
N ALA A 363 28.97 -18.80 -5.05
CA ALA A 363 28.78 -18.53 -6.48
C ALA A 363 28.14 -17.14 -6.72
N LEU A 364 27.25 -16.68 -5.82
CA LEU A 364 26.63 -15.35 -5.91
C LEU A 364 27.70 -14.23 -5.77
N ARG A 365 28.78 -14.44 -5.07
CA ARG A 365 29.86 -13.47 -4.90
C ARG A 365 30.40 -12.94 -6.23
N GLN A 366 30.51 -13.80 -7.24
CA GLN A 366 31.00 -13.40 -8.56
C GLN A 366 30.06 -12.42 -9.27
N ALA A 367 28.76 -12.47 -8.97
CA ALA A 367 27.79 -11.56 -9.57
C ALA A 367 27.96 -10.10 -9.10
N PHE A 368 28.70 -9.86 -8.01
CA PHE A 368 28.98 -8.52 -7.50
C PHE A 368 30.18 -7.83 -8.16
N GLU A 369 30.97 -8.51 -8.99
CA GLU A 369 32.22 -7.95 -9.57
C GLU A 369 32.03 -6.61 -10.31
N ASN A 370 30.87 -6.42 -10.96
CA ASN A 370 30.56 -5.21 -11.72
C ASN A 370 29.41 -4.40 -11.11
N VAL A 371 29.06 -4.65 -9.86
CA VAL A 371 27.95 -3.97 -9.17
C VAL A 371 28.50 -2.87 -8.28
N ARG A 372 27.97 -1.68 -8.46
CA ARG A 372 28.28 -0.55 -7.56
C ARG A 372 27.27 -0.50 -6.41
N LEU A 373 27.77 -0.65 -5.20
CA LEU A 373 27.00 -0.46 -3.97
C LEU A 373 27.18 0.98 -3.46
N ASN A 374 26.06 1.61 -3.11
CA ASN A 374 26.05 2.99 -2.63
C ASN A 374 25.52 3.06 -1.19
N PRO A 375 25.92 4.07 -0.39
CA PRO A 375 25.33 4.28 0.92
C PRO A 375 23.81 4.47 0.84
N PRO A 376 23.03 3.86 1.74
CA PRO A 376 21.58 4.00 1.75
C PRO A 376 21.15 5.42 2.08
N THR A 377 20.09 5.90 1.44
CA THR A 377 19.45 7.20 1.71
C THR A 377 18.33 7.10 2.74
N LEU A 378 17.90 5.89 3.09
CA LEU A 378 16.84 5.57 4.04
C LEU A 378 17.35 4.55 5.06
N THR A 379 16.79 4.59 6.27
CA THR A 379 17.14 3.63 7.32
C THR A 379 16.65 2.23 6.98
N ILE A 380 17.55 1.24 7.07
CA ILE A 380 17.24 -0.18 6.92
C ILE A 380 17.52 -0.90 8.23
N ILE A 381 16.59 -1.77 8.63
CA ILE A 381 16.82 -2.76 9.69
C ILE A 381 17.29 -4.04 9.02
N SER A 382 18.47 -4.50 9.41
CA SER A 382 19.03 -5.76 8.92
C SER A 382 18.28 -6.96 9.49
N THR A 383 17.92 -7.90 8.66
CA THR A 383 17.40 -9.19 9.12
C THR A 383 18.50 -10.20 9.46
N VAL A 384 19.75 -9.89 9.19
CA VAL A 384 20.91 -10.67 9.69
C VAL A 384 21.10 -10.45 11.20
N THR A 385 20.92 -9.20 11.65
CA THR A 385 21.20 -8.82 13.05
C THR A 385 19.96 -8.46 13.87
N GLY A 386 18.80 -8.23 13.22
CA GLY A 386 17.59 -7.72 13.87
C GLY A 386 17.72 -6.25 14.33
N ALA A 387 18.67 -5.49 13.80
CA ALA A 387 19.00 -4.16 14.24
C ALA A 387 19.31 -3.21 13.07
N HIS A 388 19.47 -1.93 13.38
CA HIS A 388 19.93 -0.95 12.40
C HIS A 388 21.30 -1.36 11.84
N VAL A 389 21.41 -1.34 10.52
CA VAL A 389 22.65 -1.67 9.80
C VAL A 389 23.34 -0.42 9.29
N SER A 390 24.68 -0.39 9.42
CA SER A 390 25.50 0.74 8.96
C SER A 390 25.57 0.80 7.42
N ALA A 391 25.79 1.99 6.90
CA ALA A 391 26.03 2.19 5.47
C ALA A 391 27.23 1.37 4.97
N ASP A 392 28.32 1.34 5.73
CA ASP A 392 29.54 0.61 5.37
C ASP A 392 29.27 -0.90 5.22
N THR A 393 28.43 -1.47 6.09
CA THR A 393 28.01 -2.88 6.03
C THR A 393 27.21 -3.16 4.75
N LEU A 394 26.20 -2.34 4.45
CA LEU A 394 25.34 -2.53 3.28
C LEU A 394 26.08 -2.33 1.94
N THR A 395 27.21 -1.63 1.94
CA THR A 395 28.01 -1.39 0.74
C THR A 395 29.09 -2.44 0.49
N THR A 396 29.03 -3.56 1.22
CA THR A 396 29.94 -4.70 1.01
C THR A 396 29.20 -5.90 0.43
N PRO A 397 29.75 -6.58 -0.60
CA PRO A 397 29.16 -7.84 -1.08
C PRO A 397 29.03 -8.90 0.00
N ASP A 398 29.95 -8.93 0.98
CA ASP A 398 29.98 -9.93 2.05
C ASP A 398 28.69 -9.95 2.86
N TYR A 399 28.12 -8.78 3.15
CA TYR A 399 26.82 -8.70 3.82
C TYR A 399 25.71 -9.45 3.08
N TRP A 400 25.63 -9.30 1.76
CA TRP A 400 24.58 -9.90 0.93
C TRP A 400 24.79 -11.40 0.74
N ILE A 401 26.01 -11.87 0.82
CA ILE A 401 26.36 -13.30 0.84
C ILE A 401 25.99 -13.90 2.20
N GLU A 402 26.34 -13.23 3.29
CA GLU A 402 26.01 -13.64 4.65
C GLU A 402 24.48 -13.67 4.85
N GLN A 403 23.75 -12.68 4.35
CA GLN A 403 22.29 -12.59 4.41
C GLN A 403 21.58 -13.80 3.81
N MET A 404 22.19 -14.49 2.84
CA MET A 404 21.65 -15.71 2.24
C MET A 404 21.80 -16.94 3.14
N LEU A 405 22.77 -16.92 4.06
CA LEU A 405 23.16 -18.05 4.91
C LEU A 405 22.62 -17.94 6.33
N MET A 406 22.65 -16.72 6.88
CA MET A 406 22.29 -16.47 8.28
C MET A 406 20.78 -16.52 8.52
N PRO A 407 20.36 -16.86 9.75
CA PRO A 407 18.96 -16.81 10.14
C PRO A 407 18.36 -15.40 9.91
N VAL A 408 17.14 -15.35 9.44
CA VAL A 408 16.38 -14.10 9.37
C VAL A 408 15.91 -13.72 10.77
N GLN A 409 16.38 -12.61 11.30
CA GLN A 409 15.97 -12.04 12.60
C GLN A 409 14.87 -10.98 12.36
N PHE A 410 13.62 -11.41 12.15
CA PHE A 410 12.50 -10.55 11.76
C PHE A 410 11.61 -10.21 12.95
#